data_fa3215f6e8c7e7aa431393fbaea4cc55
#
_entry.id   fa3215f6e8c7e7aa431393fbaea4cc55
#
_cell.length_a   1.000
_cell.length_b   1.000
_cell.length_c   1.000
_cell.angle_alpha   90.00
_cell.angle_beta   90.00
_cell.angle_gamma   90.00
#
_symmetry.space_group_name_H-M   'P 1'
#
loop_
_entity.id
_entity.type
_entity.pdbx_description
1 polymer ?
#
loop_
_entity_poly.entity_id
_entity_poly.type
_entity_poly.pdbx_seq_one_letter_code
_entity_poly.pdbx_strand_id
1 'polypeptide(L)'
;MQNPKNNNRFDCWTIGSECDGGFAQYSKIRSSEAFAIDSSWSDVELASIPCAYSTAENMLHRVKLGRERVLITGASGGVGVAAIQLAKRRGAEVVAQAAINKSEAVMAAGASYVFDRNENPSEILGANGVDVVVDLVAGPTWPNLLDVMKRGGRYVTAGAIAGPLVELDVRTLYLKDLTLMGSTYQDEICFKNLIGYIENDEIKPCLLYTSPSPRDPIG
;
A
#
# COMPACT_ATOMS: atom_id res chain seq x y z
N MET A 1 -8.12 -1.69 14.33
CA MET A 1 -9.20 -1.80 15.37
C MET A 1 -9.91 -0.46 15.52
N GLN A 2 -11.20 -0.46 15.79
CA GLN A 2 -11.96 0.76 16.12
C GLN A 2 -11.66 1.20 17.56
N ASN A 3 -11.53 2.53 17.78
CA ASN A 3 -11.28 3.06 19.13
C ASN A 3 -12.46 2.75 20.05
N PRO A 4 -12.24 2.05 21.19
CA PRO A 4 -13.31 1.70 22.13
C PRO A 4 -13.86 2.90 22.91
N LYS A 5 -13.19 4.05 22.87
CA LYS A 5 -13.52 5.23 23.66
C LYS A 5 -14.45 6.20 22.94
N ASN A 6 -14.67 6.00 21.64
CA ASN A 6 -15.60 6.82 20.86
C ASN A 6 -16.20 6.04 19.68
N ASN A 7 -17.22 6.62 19.05
CA ASN A 7 -17.93 6.01 17.92
C ASN A 7 -17.44 6.51 16.56
N ASN A 8 -16.36 7.28 16.52
CA ASN A 8 -15.79 7.71 15.24
C ASN A 8 -15.01 6.55 14.61
N ARG A 9 -15.53 5.99 13.51
CA ARG A 9 -14.90 4.86 12.81
C ARG A 9 -13.49 5.16 12.30
N PHE A 10 -13.14 6.43 12.11
CA PHE A 10 -11.82 6.83 11.63
C PHE A 10 -10.77 6.97 12.73
N ASP A 11 -11.17 6.89 14.00
CA ASP A 11 -10.24 6.85 15.12
C ASP A 11 -9.68 5.44 15.27
N CYS A 12 -8.50 5.23 14.74
CA CYS A 12 -7.81 3.96 14.82
C CYS A 12 -7.39 3.64 16.26
N TRP A 13 -7.36 2.35 16.59
CA TRP A 13 -6.80 1.79 17.81
C TRP A 13 -5.77 0.72 17.42
N THR A 14 -4.53 1.17 17.20
CA THR A 14 -3.47 0.36 16.60
C THR A 14 -2.67 -0.36 17.68
N ILE A 15 -2.46 -1.67 17.52
CA ILE A 15 -1.59 -2.46 18.38
C ILE A 15 -0.16 -1.94 18.25
N GLY A 16 0.46 -1.62 19.37
CA GLY A 16 1.82 -1.07 19.43
C GLY A 16 1.89 0.45 19.34
N SER A 17 0.73 1.15 19.25
CA SER A 17 0.61 2.61 19.28
C SER A 17 -0.35 3.07 20.38
N GLU A 18 -1.66 2.93 20.17
CA GLU A 18 -2.68 3.32 21.15
C GLU A 18 -2.92 2.27 22.24
N CYS A 19 -2.40 1.08 22.09
CA CYS A 19 -2.40 -0.01 23.08
C CYS A 19 -1.13 -0.85 22.98
N ASP A 20 -0.94 -1.77 23.94
CA ASP A 20 0.23 -2.64 24.00
C ASP A 20 0.44 -3.42 22.69
N GLY A 21 1.71 -3.54 22.29
CA GLY A 21 2.14 -4.19 21.05
C GLY A 21 2.39 -5.68 21.18
N GLY A 22 3.01 -6.25 20.11
CA GLY A 22 3.34 -7.67 20.00
C GLY A 22 4.75 -8.05 20.46
N PHE A 23 5.58 -7.12 20.98
CA PHE A 23 6.90 -7.44 21.54
C PHE A 23 6.77 -8.05 22.95
N ALA A 24 6.12 -9.22 23.04
CA ALA A 24 5.83 -9.93 24.29
C ALA A 24 5.59 -11.41 24.02
N GLN A 25 5.70 -12.24 25.05
CA GLN A 25 5.34 -13.65 24.96
C GLN A 25 3.83 -13.87 24.75
N TYR A 26 3.02 -12.92 25.21
CA TYR A 26 1.57 -12.93 25.07
C TYR A 26 1.07 -11.54 24.71
N SER A 27 0.13 -11.47 23.77
CA SER A 27 -0.55 -10.24 23.38
C SER A 27 -2.06 -10.40 23.52
N LYS A 28 -2.74 -9.34 23.94
CA LYS A 28 -4.20 -9.31 24.09
C LYS A 28 -4.82 -8.58 22.93
N ILE A 29 -5.69 -9.28 22.20
CA ILE A 29 -6.49 -8.69 21.11
C ILE A 29 -7.97 -8.94 21.35
N ARG A 30 -8.84 -8.18 20.66
CA ARG A 30 -10.27 -8.46 20.67
C ARG A 30 -10.58 -9.68 19.81
N SER A 31 -11.56 -10.49 20.22
CA SER A 31 -12.00 -11.64 19.42
C SER A 31 -12.51 -11.24 18.03
N SER A 32 -13.10 -10.04 17.90
CA SER A 32 -13.54 -9.49 16.61
C SER A 32 -12.41 -9.14 15.66
N GLU A 33 -11.16 -9.06 16.14
CA GLU A 33 -9.95 -8.76 15.36
C GLU A 33 -9.08 -10.00 15.14
N ALA A 34 -9.55 -11.16 15.58
CA ALA A 34 -8.91 -12.46 15.39
C ALA A 34 -9.66 -13.24 14.31
N PHE A 35 -8.95 -13.62 13.27
CA PHE A 35 -9.49 -14.36 12.14
C PHE A 35 -8.82 -15.74 12.07
N ALA A 36 -9.63 -16.78 12.00
CA ALA A 36 -9.12 -18.10 11.67
C ALA A 36 -8.67 -18.11 10.20
N ILE A 37 -7.61 -18.85 9.92
CA ILE A 37 -7.07 -19.00 8.57
C ILE A 37 -6.65 -20.48 8.39
N ASP A 38 -7.03 -21.05 7.25
CA ASP A 38 -6.60 -22.38 6.81
C ASP A 38 -5.58 -22.25 5.68
N SER A 39 -4.30 -22.34 6.06
CA SER A 39 -3.21 -22.11 5.11
C SER A 39 -1.98 -22.95 5.46
N SER A 40 -1.22 -23.34 4.44
CA SER A 40 0.08 -24.00 4.60
C SER A 40 1.24 -23.02 4.86
N TRP A 41 0.96 -21.72 4.92
CA TRP A 41 1.97 -20.69 5.14
C TRP A 41 2.55 -20.77 6.55
N SER A 42 3.83 -20.46 6.66
CA SER A 42 4.49 -20.33 7.97
C SER A 42 3.98 -19.13 8.76
N ASP A 43 4.13 -19.18 10.09
CA ASP A 43 3.77 -18.06 10.97
C ASP A 43 4.44 -16.74 10.56
N VAL A 44 5.68 -16.80 10.06
CA VAL A 44 6.43 -15.63 9.59
C VAL A 44 5.80 -15.02 8.34
N GLU A 45 5.35 -15.84 7.40
CA GLU A 45 4.63 -15.39 6.22
C GLU A 45 3.30 -14.75 6.61
N LEU A 46 2.52 -15.41 7.47
CA LEU A 46 1.26 -14.86 7.96
C LEU A 46 1.46 -13.55 8.73
N ALA A 47 2.51 -13.47 9.57
CA ALA A 47 2.82 -12.26 10.34
C ALA A 47 3.22 -11.05 9.45
N SER A 48 3.66 -11.27 8.22
CA SER A 48 4.00 -10.20 7.26
C SER A 48 2.79 -9.49 6.65
N ILE A 49 1.60 -10.08 6.76
CA ILE A 49 0.36 -9.62 6.10
C ILE A 49 -0.30 -8.42 6.78
N PRO A 50 -0.48 -8.38 8.13
CA PRO A 50 -1.35 -7.39 8.77
C PRO A 50 -0.97 -5.93 8.54
N CYS A 51 0.30 -5.61 8.34
CA CYS A 51 0.73 -4.24 8.07
C CYS A 51 0.75 -3.95 6.57
N ALA A 52 1.60 -4.65 5.80
CA ALA A 52 1.86 -4.30 4.42
C ALA A 52 0.66 -4.58 3.49
N TYR A 53 0.11 -5.78 3.57
CA TYR A 53 -0.97 -6.18 2.67
C TYR A 53 -2.31 -5.53 3.04
N SER A 54 -2.62 -5.36 4.33
CA SER A 54 -3.86 -4.69 4.70
C SER A 54 -3.85 -3.21 4.37
N THR A 55 -2.69 -2.54 4.47
CA THR A 55 -2.54 -1.16 3.99
C THR A 55 -2.76 -1.08 2.47
N ALA A 56 -2.11 -1.94 1.70
CA ALA A 56 -2.24 -1.98 0.25
C ALA A 56 -3.69 -2.30 -0.18
N GLU A 57 -4.31 -3.33 0.40
CA GLU A 57 -5.69 -3.71 0.08
C GLU A 57 -6.67 -2.57 0.37
N ASN A 58 -6.50 -1.90 1.52
CA ASN A 58 -7.34 -0.76 1.88
C ASN A 58 -7.18 0.43 0.92
N MET A 59 -5.94 0.74 0.49
CA MET A 59 -5.70 1.76 -0.52
C MET A 59 -6.42 1.46 -1.82
N LEU A 60 -6.26 0.24 -2.34
CA LEU A 60 -6.89 -0.20 -3.59
C LEU A 60 -8.41 -0.28 -3.48
N HIS A 61 -8.93 -0.67 -2.32
CA HIS A 61 -10.37 -0.68 -2.01
C HIS A 61 -10.94 0.74 -2.02
N ARG A 62 -10.28 1.69 -1.37
CA ARG A 62 -10.73 3.10 -1.31
C ARG A 62 -10.82 3.75 -2.68
N VAL A 63 -9.83 3.54 -3.54
CA VAL A 63 -9.86 4.05 -4.91
C VAL A 63 -10.72 3.19 -5.84
N LYS A 64 -11.32 2.10 -5.34
CA LYS A 64 -12.14 1.17 -6.13
C LYS A 64 -11.40 0.71 -7.40
N LEU A 65 -10.11 0.34 -7.25
CA LEU A 65 -9.29 -0.10 -8.38
C LEU A 65 -9.90 -1.33 -9.04
N GLY A 66 -10.13 -1.24 -10.34
CA GLY A 66 -10.53 -2.33 -11.22
C GLY A 66 -9.46 -2.64 -12.28
N ARG A 67 -9.91 -2.94 -13.50
CA ARG A 67 -9.04 -3.21 -14.66
C ARG A 67 -8.57 -1.90 -15.31
N GLU A 68 -7.84 -1.12 -14.56
CA GLU A 68 -7.37 0.22 -14.92
C GLU A 68 -5.85 0.27 -14.91
N ARG A 69 -5.28 1.34 -15.44
CA ARG A 69 -3.84 1.57 -15.35
C ARG A 69 -3.52 2.31 -14.06
N VAL A 70 -2.65 1.72 -13.23
CA VAL A 70 -2.26 2.26 -11.93
C VAL A 70 -0.76 2.51 -11.85
N LEU A 71 -0.36 3.69 -11.36
CA LEU A 71 1.01 3.98 -10.96
C LEU A 71 1.16 3.73 -9.47
N ILE A 72 2.16 2.94 -9.10
CA ILE A 72 2.52 2.67 -7.69
C ILE A 72 3.92 3.25 -7.43
N THR A 73 4.03 4.22 -6.52
CA THR A 73 5.32 4.76 -6.06
C THR A 73 5.84 3.99 -4.85
N GLY A 74 7.15 4.01 -4.61
CA GLY A 74 7.74 3.21 -3.53
C GLY A 74 7.52 1.71 -3.71
N ALA A 75 7.40 1.27 -4.95
CA ALA A 75 6.92 -0.03 -5.38
C ALA A 75 7.76 -1.22 -4.89
N SER A 76 9.03 -1.01 -4.53
CA SER A 76 9.93 -2.06 -4.01
C SER A 76 9.85 -2.26 -2.48
N GLY A 77 9.08 -1.44 -1.77
CA GLY A 77 8.81 -1.61 -0.34
C GLY A 77 7.74 -2.66 -0.05
N GLY A 78 7.58 -3.06 1.20
CA GLY A 78 6.60 -4.09 1.60
C GLY A 78 5.17 -3.78 1.15
N VAL A 79 4.69 -2.55 1.41
CA VAL A 79 3.35 -2.10 0.96
C VAL A 79 3.30 -1.98 -0.57
N GLY A 80 4.39 -1.53 -1.22
CA GLY A 80 4.47 -1.40 -2.67
C GLY A 80 4.36 -2.75 -3.39
N VAL A 81 5.12 -3.75 -2.95
CA VAL A 81 5.04 -5.11 -3.49
C VAL A 81 3.65 -5.73 -3.27
N ALA A 82 3.07 -5.55 -2.09
CA ALA A 82 1.71 -5.98 -1.82
C ALA A 82 0.70 -5.30 -2.76
N ALA A 83 0.81 -3.98 -2.95
CA ALA A 83 -0.05 -3.22 -3.85
C ALA A 83 0.05 -3.70 -5.30
N ILE A 84 1.26 -4.06 -5.78
CA ILE A 84 1.47 -4.63 -7.12
C ILE A 84 0.70 -5.95 -7.27
N GLN A 85 0.88 -6.89 -6.34
CA GLN A 85 0.23 -8.20 -6.41
C GLN A 85 -1.31 -8.05 -6.36
N LEU A 86 -1.81 -7.25 -5.44
CA LEU A 86 -3.24 -7.01 -5.27
C LEU A 86 -3.87 -6.25 -6.44
N ALA A 87 -3.14 -5.31 -7.07
CA ALA A 87 -3.58 -4.61 -8.27
C ALA A 87 -3.62 -5.56 -9.47
N LYS A 88 -2.57 -6.37 -9.67
CA LYS A 88 -2.53 -7.41 -10.72
C LYS A 88 -3.69 -8.39 -10.56
N ARG A 89 -3.96 -8.84 -9.33
CA ARG A 89 -5.10 -9.71 -9.03
C ARG A 89 -6.44 -9.11 -9.46
N ARG A 90 -6.60 -7.79 -9.36
CA ARG A 90 -7.78 -7.05 -9.85
C ARG A 90 -7.82 -6.91 -11.37
N GLY A 91 -6.77 -7.34 -12.07
CA GLY A 91 -6.61 -7.22 -13.52
C GLY A 91 -6.15 -5.84 -13.98
N ALA A 92 -5.59 -5.02 -13.08
CA ALA A 92 -5.03 -3.72 -13.42
C ALA A 92 -3.71 -3.86 -14.19
N GLU A 93 -3.42 -2.89 -15.07
CA GLU A 93 -2.11 -2.68 -15.65
C GLU A 93 -1.26 -1.90 -14.64
N VAL A 94 -0.24 -2.55 -14.09
CA VAL A 94 0.57 -1.98 -13.01
C VAL A 94 1.84 -1.35 -13.56
N VAL A 95 1.97 -0.04 -13.41
CA VAL A 95 3.21 0.71 -13.62
C VAL A 95 3.84 0.98 -12.26
N ALA A 96 5.11 0.70 -12.10
CA ALA A 96 5.81 0.79 -10.83
C ALA A 96 6.98 1.77 -10.90
N GLN A 97 7.08 2.65 -9.91
CA GLN A 97 8.24 3.52 -9.70
C GLN A 97 9.08 3.00 -8.53
N ALA A 98 10.32 2.60 -8.81
CA ALA A 98 11.22 1.99 -7.83
C ALA A 98 12.68 2.28 -8.17
N ALA A 99 13.62 1.95 -7.26
CA ALA A 99 15.03 1.96 -7.60
C ALA A 99 15.31 0.92 -8.69
N ILE A 100 16.03 1.30 -9.74
CA ILE A 100 16.23 0.47 -10.94
C ILE A 100 16.88 -0.90 -10.63
N ASN A 101 17.75 -0.96 -9.63
CA ASN A 101 18.38 -2.20 -9.18
C ASN A 101 17.41 -3.19 -8.50
N LYS A 102 16.16 -2.79 -8.28
CA LYS A 102 15.08 -3.64 -7.75
C LYS A 102 14.01 -3.97 -8.80
N SER A 103 14.20 -3.55 -10.05
CA SER A 103 13.23 -3.70 -11.12
C SER A 103 12.84 -5.16 -11.37
N GLU A 104 13.80 -6.09 -11.33
CA GLU A 104 13.53 -7.52 -11.52
C GLU A 104 12.54 -8.06 -10.47
N ALA A 105 12.77 -7.75 -9.18
CA ALA A 105 11.88 -8.19 -8.11
C ALA A 105 10.48 -7.54 -8.21
N VAL A 106 10.42 -6.27 -8.63
CA VAL A 106 9.17 -5.54 -8.83
C VAL A 106 8.38 -6.09 -10.02
N MET A 107 9.07 -6.43 -11.12
CA MET A 107 8.46 -7.12 -12.27
C MET A 107 7.97 -8.53 -11.89
N ALA A 108 8.76 -9.28 -11.13
CA ALA A 108 8.37 -10.61 -10.63
C ALA A 108 7.14 -10.55 -9.72
N ALA A 109 6.96 -9.47 -8.95
CA ALA A 109 5.77 -9.24 -8.15
C ALA A 109 4.50 -8.99 -9.00
N GLY A 110 4.67 -8.64 -10.28
CA GLY A 110 3.56 -8.51 -11.23
C GLY A 110 3.38 -7.15 -11.88
N ALA A 111 4.35 -6.22 -11.73
CA ALA A 111 4.35 -4.98 -12.47
C ALA A 111 4.48 -5.26 -13.97
N SER A 112 3.77 -4.49 -14.78
CA SER A 112 3.84 -4.55 -16.25
C SER A 112 4.99 -3.71 -16.81
N TYR A 113 5.35 -2.65 -16.08
CA TYR A 113 6.43 -1.73 -16.42
C TYR A 113 7.05 -1.13 -15.16
N VAL A 114 8.37 -0.96 -15.15
CA VAL A 114 9.13 -0.35 -14.05
C VAL A 114 10.02 0.76 -14.59
N PHE A 115 10.05 1.90 -13.92
CA PHE A 115 10.97 3.00 -14.20
C PHE A 115 11.64 3.50 -12.91
N ASP A 116 12.76 4.22 -13.07
CA ASP A 116 13.56 4.65 -11.92
C ASP A 116 12.81 5.70 -11.06
N ARG A 117 13.02 5.61 -9.76
CA ARG A 117 12.43 6.54 -8.79
C ARG A 117 12.83 8.00 -8.97
N ASN A 118 13.93 8.27 -9.69
CA ASN A 118 14.41 9.61 -9.98
C ASN A 118 13.88 10.16 -11.31
N GLU A 119 13.21 9.34 -12.11
CA GLU A 119 12.59 9.77 -13.36
C GLU A 119 11.24 10.41 -13.10
N ASN A 120 10.91 11.42 -13.94
CA ASN A 120 9.62 12.11 -13.84
C ASN A 120 8.50 11.24 -14.45
N PRO A 121 7.47 10.85 -13.68
CA PRO A 121 6.37 10.05 -14.20
C PRO A 121 5.68 10.64 -15.44
N SER A 122 5.53 11.97 -15.53
CA SER A 122 4.86 12.61 -16.66
C SER A 122 5.70 12.59 -17.95
N GLU A 123 7.02 12.50 -17.85
CA GLU A 123 7.91 12.36 -19.01
C GLU A 123 7.89 10.93 -19.53
N ILE A 124 7.81 9.94 -18.63
CA ILE A 124 7.81 8.52 -18.99
C ILE A 124 6.44 8.05 -19.50
N LEU A 125 5.37 8.45 -18.83
CA LEU A 125 4.03 7.93 -19.09
C LEU A 125 3.15 8.90 -19.91
N GLY A 126 3.63 10.13 -20.09
CA GLY A 126 2.87 11.21 -20.71
C GLY A 126 1.78 11.77 -19.80
N ALA A 127 1.24 12.94 -20.18
CA ALA A 127 0.08 13.49 -19.52
C ALA A 127 -1.14 12.57 -19.71
N ASN A 128 -1.94 12.40 -18.65
CA ASN A 128 -3.08 11.50 -18.63
C ASN A 128 -2.70 10.02 -18.89
N GLY A 129 -1.53 9.60 -18.40
CA GLY A 129 -1.00 8.26 -18.60
C GLY A 129 -1.62 7.18 -17.70
N VAL A 130 -2.21 7.54 -16.55
CA VAL A 130 -2.76 6.57 -15.58
C VAL A 130 -4.13 7.00 -15.04
N ASP A 131 -4.93 6.03 -14.65
CA ASP A 131 -6.25 6.23 -14.05
C ASP A 131 -6.16 6.43 -12.53
N VAL A 132 -5.20 5.74 -11.90
CA VAL A 132 -5.03 5.71 -10.46
C VAL A 132 -3.56 5.89 -10.09
N VAL A 133 -3.31 6.61 -8.99
CA VAL A 133 -2.00 6.68 -8.33
C VAL A 133 -2.12 6.16 -6.91
N VAL A 134 -1.27 5.19 -6.57
CA VAL A 134 -1.04 4.66 -5.23
C VAL A 134 0.31 5.17 -4.76
N ASP A 135 0.31 6.13 -3.85
CA ASP A 135 1.53 6.82 -3.43
C ASP A 135 1.94 6.47 -2.00
N LEU A 136 3.20 6.05 -1.86
CA LEU A 136 3.84 5.71 -0.59
C LEU A 136 5.03 6.63 -0.29
N VAL A 137 5.30 7.60 -1.17
CA VAL A 137 6.53 8.40 -1.16
C VAL A 137 6.26 9.86 -0.82
N ALA A 138 5.28 10.49 -1.45
CA ALA A 138 4.98 11.93 -1.35
C ALA A 138 6.21 12.82 -1.66
N GLY A 139 6.40 13.92 -0.93
CA GLY A 139 7.57 14.78 -1.04
C GLY A 139 7.58 15.71 -2.26
N PRO A 140 8.75 16.29 -2.62
CA PRO A 140 8.85 17.39 -3.60
C PRO A 140 8.40 17.03 -5.02
N THR A 141 8.46 15.77 -5.42
CA THR A 141 8.07 15.30 -6.76
C THR A 141 6.57 15.01 -6.90
N TRP A 142 5.81 15.17 -5.82
CA TRP A 142 4.39 14.88 -5.75
C TRP A 142 3.54 15.57 -6.85
N PRO A 143 3.78 16.83 -7.24
CA PRO A 143 3.01 17.49 -8.31
C PRO A 143 3.01 16.69 -9.62
N ASN A 144 4.12 16.04 -9.97
CA ASN A 144 4.26 15.24 -11.18
C ASN A 144 3.31 14.04 -11.20
N LEU A 145 2.90 13.55 -10.01
CA LEU A 145 1.92 12.47 -9.89
C LEU A 145 0.51 12.91 -10.30
N LEU A 146 0.17 14.18 -10.11
CA LEU A 146 -1.10 14.74 -10.56
C LEU A 146 -1.11 14.99 -12.06
N ASP A 147 0.04 15.37 -12.63
CA ASP A 147 0.18 15.64 -14.06
C ASP A 147 -0.04 14.37 -14.89
N VAL A 148 0.45 13.23 -14.42
CA VAL A 148 0.32 11.95 -15.13
C VAL A 148 -1.09 11.36 -15.04
N MET A 149 -1.93 11.81 -14.11
CA MET A 149 -3.30 11.31 -13.94
C MET A 149 -4.24 11.78 -15.04
N LYS A 150 -5.11 10.88 -15.48
CA LYS A 150 -6.25 11.20 -16.37
C LYS A 150 -7.27 12.10 -15.67
N ARG A 151 -8.15 12.74 -16.45
CA ARG A 151 -9.34 13.40 -15.91
C ARG A 151 -10.24 12.38 -15.19
N GLY A 152 -10.75 12.77 -14.03
CA GLY A 152 -11.49 11.85 -13.15
C GLY A 152 -10.59 10.85 -12.40
N GLY A 153 -9.27 11.01 -12.51
CA GLY A 153 -8.31 10.12 -11.87
C GLY A 153 -8.38 10.15 -10.33
N ARG A 154 -7.90 9.10 -9.70
CA ARG A 154 -7.97 8.92 -8.25
C ARG A 154 -6.57 8.67 -7.68
N TYR A 155 -6.24 9.45 -6.68
CA TYR A 155 -5.00 9.36 -5.92
C TYR A 155 -5.28 8.85 -4.51
N VAL A 156 -4.43 7.96 -4.01
CA VAL A 156 -4.47 7.51 -2.62
C VAL A 156 -3.07 7.43 -2.03
N THR A 157 -2.94 7.90 -0.79
CA THR A 157 -1.68 7.81 -0.04
C THR A 157 -1.85 7.18 1.34
N ALA A 158 -0.83 6.41 1.75
CA ALA A 158 -0.68 5.86 3.10
C ALA A 158 0.76 6.02 3.62
N GLY A 159 1.61 6.79 2.94
CA GLY A 159 2.99 7.01 3.34
C GLY A 159 3.56 8.31 2.77
N ALA A 160 4.63 8.81 3.40
CA ALA A 160 5.27 10.06 3.01
C ALA A 160 6.78 10.00 3.30
N ILE A 161 7.46 8.96 2.78
CA ILE A 161 8.87 8.68 3.12
C ILE A 161 9.83 9.76 2.61
N ALA A 162 9.47 10.48 1.53
CA ALA A 162 10.25 11.59 1.00
C ALA A 162 9.88 12.96 1.60
N GLY A 163 8.94 12.98 2.53
CA GLY A 163 8.49 14.17 3.26
C GLY A 163 6.98 14.36 3.20
N PRO A 164 6.38 14.91 4.28
CA PRO A 164 4.92 15.01 4.40
C PRO A 164 4.34 16.27 3.74
N LEU A 165 5.18 17.25 3.40
CA LEU A 165 4.73 18.51 2.81
C LEU A 165 4.86 18.46 1.30
N VAL A 166 3.76 18.78 0.62
CA VAL A 166 3.66 18.76 -0.85
C VAL A 166 3.03 20.05 -1.35
N GLU A 167 3.40 20.48 -2.57
CA GLU A 167 2.79 21.62 -3.23
C GLU A 167 1.62 21.16 -4.11
N LEU A 168 0.48 21.84 -4.00
CA LEU A 168 -0.72 21.55 -4.80
C LEU A 168 -1.11 22.77 -5.63
N ASP A 169 -1.02 22.66 -6.97
CA ASP A 169 -1.74 23.55 -7.85
C ASP A 169 -3.23 23.13 -7.89
N VAL A 170 -4.06 23.90 -7.20
CA VAL A 170 -5.50 23.63 -7.09
C VAL A 170 -6.19 23.61 -8.47
N ARG A 171 -5.63 24.31 -9.48
CA ARG A 171 -6.15 24.27 -10.86
C ARG A 171 -6.03 22.86 -11.45
N THR A 172 -4.90 22.19 -11.24
CA THR A 172 -4.74 20.78 -11.67
C THR A 172 -5.81 19.90 -11.05
N LEU A 173 -6.09 20.08 -9.75
CA LEU A 173 -7.10 19.31 -9.04
C LEU A 173 -8.50 19.47 -9.67
N TYR A 174 -9.00 20.72 -9.81
CA TYR A 174 -10.38 20.93 -10.27
C TYR A 174 -10.53 20.83 -11.79
N LEU A 175 -9.53 21.21 -12.59
CA LEU A 175 -9.60 21.12 -14.06
C LEU A 175 -9.54 19.66 -14.55
N LYS A 176 -8.96 18.76 -13.76
CA LYS A 176 -8.93 17.34 -14.07
C LYS A 176 -10.00 16.52 -13.29
N ASP A 177 -10.82 17.15 -12.45
CA ASP A 177 -11.80 16.47 -11.60
C ASP A 177 -11.17 15.35 -10.77
N LEU A 178 -9.98 15.58 -10.17
CA LEU A 178 -9.25 14.58 -9.44
C LEU A 178 -9.85 14.32 -8.06
N THR A 179 -9.76 13.07 -7.61
CA THR A 179 -10.09 12.69 -6.24
C THR A 179 -8.82 12.32 -5.48
N LEU A 180 -8.55 13.02 -4.38
CA LEU A 180 -7.40 12.77 -3.50
C LEU A 180 -7.88 12.15 -2.19
N MET A 181 -7.27 11.02 -1.78
CA MET A 181 -7.67 10.23 -0.62
C MET A 181 -6.48 9.89 0.28
N GLY A 182 -6.69 10.02 1.60
CA GLY A 182 -5.81 9.43 2.62
C GLY A 182 -6.29 8.02 2.99
N SER A 183 -5.39 7.17 3.45
CA SER A 183 -5.69 5.79 3.83
C SER A 183 -4.96 5.41 5.12
N THR A 184 -5.67 5.47 6.26
CA THR A 184 -5.20 5.01 7.57
C THR A 184 -6.16 3.99 8.17
N TYR A 185 -7.43 4.39 8.33
CA TYR A 185 -8.47 3.47 8.80
C TYR A 185 -8.68 2.36 7.77
N GLN A 186 -8.66 1.12 8.23
CA GLN A 186 -8.87 -0.05 7.39
C GLN A 186 -10.27 -0.60 7.61
N ASP A 187 -11.02 -0.74 6.52
CA ASP A 187 -12.31 -1.39 6.55
C ASP A 187 -12.13 -2.90 6.80
N GLU A 188 -12.95 -3.47 7.66
CA GLU A 188 -12.88 -4.89 8.06
C GLU A 188 -12.90 -5.85 6.84
N ILE A 189 -13.64 -5.48 5.80
CA ILE A 189 -13.71 -6.26 4.57
C ILE A 189 -12.36 -6.44 3.90
N CYS A 190 -11.45 -5.46 4.03
CA CYS A 190 -10.12 -5.54 3.43
C CYS A 190 -9.31 -6.69 4.03
N PHE A 191 -9.37 -6.85 5.36
CA PHE A 191 -8.66 -7.95 6.01
C PHE A 191 -9.31 -9.31 5.72
N LYS A 192 -10.63 -9.38 5.71
CA LYS A 192 -11.36 -10.59 5.32
C LYS A 192 -11.04 -11.04 3.89
N ASN A 193 -10.92 -10.08 2.96
CA ASN A 193 -10.51 -10.39 1.59
C ASN A 193 -9.12 -11.03 1.57
N LEU A 194 -8.16 -10.48 2.36
CA LEU A 194 -6.81 -11.02 2.41
C LEU A 194 -6.76 -12.45 2.93
N ILE A 195 -7.59 -12.80 3.93
CA ILE A 195 -7.70 -14.19 4.38
C ILE A 195 -8.06 -15.10 3.20
N GLY A 196 -9.11 -14.76 2.44
CA GLY A 196 -9.48 -15.53 1.26
C GLY A 196 -8.39 -15.60 0.19
N TYR A 197 -7.61 -14.53 0.00
CA TYR A 197 -6.52 -14.53 -0.99
C TYR A 197 -5.35 -15.43 -0.55
N ILE A 198 -5.09 -15.53 0.76
CA ILE A 198 -4.07 -16.43 1.33
C ILE A 198 -4.53 -17.88 1.18
N GLU A 199 -5.76 -18.19 1.59
CA GLU A 199 -6.33 -19.55 1.53
C GLU A 199 -6.39 -20.10 0.10
N ASN A 200 -6.46 -19.22 -0.92
CA ASN A 200 -6.45 -19.59 -2.33
C ASN A 200 -5.08 -19.42 -3.02
N ASP A 201 -4.00 -19.14 -2.27
CA ASP A 201 -2.65 -18.88 -2.81
C ASP A 201 -2.59 -17.80 -3.91
N GLU A 202 -3.46 -16.78 -3.82
CA GLU A 202 -3.56 -15.71 -4.82
C GLU A 202 -2.55 -14.57 -4.60
N ILE A 203 -1.90 -14.53 -3.44
CA ILE A 203 -0.84 -13.59 -3.06
C ILE A 203 0.29 -14.35 -2.39
N LYS A 204 1.50 -13.78 -2.39
CA LYS A 204 2.66 -14.37 -1.73
C LYS A 204 3.54 -13.29 -1.11
N PRO A 205 3.78 -13.30 0.21
CA PRO A 205 4.65 -12.32 0.84
C PRO A 205 6.10 -12.49 0.38
N CYS A 206 6.79 -11.37 0.20
CA CYS A 206 8.23 -11.34 -0.02
C CYS A 206 8.91 -11.13 1.32
N LEU A 207 9.48 -12.19 1.88
CA LEU A 207 10.23 -12.13 3.12
C LEU A 207 11.71 -11.90 2.81
N LEU A 208 12.24 -10.77 3.26
CA LEU A 208 13.67 -10.52 3.26
C LEU A 208 14.18 -10.71 4.69
N TYR A 209 14.89 -11.79 4.92
CA TYR A 209 15.68 -11.96 6.14
C TYR A 209 16.93 -11.07 6.02
N THR A 210 16.80 -9.81 6.47
CA THR A 210 17.91 -8.88 6.56
C THR A 210 18.67 -9.12 7.86
N SER A 211 19.87 -8.54 7.96
CA SER A 211 20.67 -8.54 9.20
C SER A 211 19.80 -8.11 10.39
N PRO A 212 20.06 -8.63 11.60
CA PRO A 212 19.28 -8.26 12.78
C PRO A 212 19.19 -6.75 12.93
N SER A 213 18.03 -6.26 13.31
CA SER A 213 17.81 -4.85 13.59
C SER A 213 18.75 -4.42 14.71
N PRO A 214 19.29 -3.18 14.69
CA PRO A 214 20.03 -2.64 15.83
C PRO A 214 19.24 -2.62 17.16
N ARG A 215 17.92 -2.86 17.08
CA ARG A 215 17.02 -2.98 18.23
C ARG A 215 16.80 -4.42 18.68
N ASP A 216 17.24 -5.39 17.88
CA ASP A 216 17.17 -6.78 18.31
C ASP A 216 18.22 -6.98 19.42
N PRO A 217 17.84 -7.55 20.58
CA PRO A 217 18.83 -7.84 21.61
C PRO A 217 19.86 -8.80 21.02
N ILE A 218 21.10 -8.39 21.05
CA ILE A 218 22.24 -9.25 20.74
C ILE A 218 22.21 -10.34 21.80
N GLY A 219 21.78 -11.54 21.41
CA GLY A 219 21.80 -12.71 22.26
C GLY A 219 23.20 -13.17 22.62
#